data_ff959225c921c79f65fe21b217e511d3
#
_entry.id   ff959225c921c79f65fe21b217e511d3
#
_cell.length_a   1.000
_cell.length_b   1.000
_cell.length_c   1.000
_cell.angle_alpha   90.00
_cell.angle_beta   90.00
_cell.angle_gamma   90.00
#
_symmetry.space_group_name_H-M   'P 1'
#
loop_
_entity.id
_entity.type
_entity.pdbx_description
1 polymer ?
#
loop_
_entity_poly.entity_id
_entity_poly.type
_entity_poly.pdbx_seq_one_letter_code
_entity_poly.pdbx_strand_id
1 'polypeptide(L)'
;MATWGERFRLLLPGLWAGWLLCVALLATPAPFAALSSGDAGRVVGRMLAQDAYTGLVLGVVLLVLERAAARRGAEAGRGNQFSAGMMLALGAIFCTVVGYFVVQPMMATARSGQGALLGFAQLHAISGLFFLLKIGCVLALAGLAVRAGQPVRPVAPSS
;
A
#
# COMPACT_ATOMS: atom_id res chain seq x y z
N MET A 1 -14.06 -3.26 25.63
CA MET A 1 -12.60 -3.21 25.39
C MET A 1 -12.34 -3.54 23.94
N ALA A 2 -11.58 -2.71 23.20
CA ALA A 2 -11.22 -3.00 21.82
C ALA A 2 -10.32 -4.25 21.76
N THR A 3 -10.65 -5.19 20.87
CA THR A 3 -9.84 -6.40 20.66
C THR A 3 -8.47 -6.05 20.07
N TRP A 4 -7.48 -6.89 20.26
CA TRP A 4 -6.15 -6.69 19.63
C TRP A 4 -6.27 -6.51 18.12
N GLY A 5 -7.15 -7.27 17.44
CA GLY A 5 -7.40 -7.14 16.02
C GLY A 5 -7.93 -5.75 15.61
N GLU A 6 -8.78 -5.13 16.43
CA GLU A 6 -9.25 -3.76 16.17
C GLU A 6 -8.14 -2.71 16.33
N ARG A 7 -7.28 -2.87 17.34
CA ARG A 7 -6.12 -1.98 17.51
C ARG A 7 -5.16 -2.08 16.31
N PHE A 8 -4.84 -3.30 15.88
CA PHE A 8 -4.00 -3.51 14.68
C PHE A 8 -4.65 -2.93 13.42
N ARG A 9 -5.94 -3.13 13.21
CA ARG A 9 -6.67 -2.57 12.07
C ARG A 9 -6.60 -1.03 12.03
N LEU A 10 -6.58 -0.36 13.18
CA LEU A 10 -6.50 1.10 13.25
C LEU A 10 -5.07 1.63 13.09
N LEU A 11 -4.07 0.95 13.61
CA LEU A 11 -2.68 1.43 13.62
C LEU A 11 -1.89 1.06 12.36
N LEU A 12 -2.10 -0.16 11.84
CA LEU A 12 -1.28 -0.73 10.78
C LEU A 12 -1.30 0.08 9.47
N PRO A 13 -2.45 0.63 9.01
CA PRO A 13 -2.48 1.46 7.80
C PRO A 13 -1.62 2.72 7.92
N GLY A 14 -1.63 3.38 9.09
CA GLY A 14 -0.81 4.58 9.34
C GLY A 14 0.68 4.26 9.34
N LEU A 15 1.10 3.18 9.98
CA LEU A 15 2.49 2.72 9.98
C LEU A 15 2.95 2.34 8.57
N TRP A 16 2.12 1.64 7.81
CA TRP A 16 2.43 1.28 6.43
C TRP A 16 2.50 2.51 5.53
N ALA A 17 1.60 3.47 5.67
CA ALA A 17 1.65 4.74 4.94
C ALA A 17 2.96 5.49 5.21
N GLY A 18 3.36 5.60 6.48
CA GLY A 18 4.64 6.21 6.87
C GLY A 18 5.84 5.49 6.27
N TRP A 19 5.83 4.16 6.26
CA TRP A 19 6.86 3.34 5.59
C TRP A 19 6.95 3.65 4.09
N LEU A 20 5.83 3.64 3.37
CA LEU A 20 5.78 3.92 1.93
C LEU A 20 6.26 5.33 1.59
N LEU A 21 5.88 6.33 2.38
CA LEU A 21 6.35 7.72 2.21
C LEU A 21 7.85 7.83 2.48
N CYS A 22 8.37 7.15 3.50
CA CYS A 22 9.80 7.08 3.76
C CYS A 22 10.56 6.45 2.58
N VAL A 23 10.07 5.34 2.03
CA VAL A 23 10.66 4.69 0.85
C VAL A 23 10.63 5.62 -0.35
N ALA A 24 9.50 6.32 -0.61
CA ALA A 24 9.36 7.22 -1.75
C ALA A 24 10.25 8.46 -1.67
N LEU A 25 10.23 9.13 -0.52
CA LEU A 25 10.77 10.49 -0.38
C LEU A 25 12.23 10.52 0.12
N LEU A 26 12.65 9.52 0.87
CA LEU A 26 13.98 9.46 1.48
C LEU A 26 14.82 8.31 0.94
N ALA A 27 14.32 7.10 1.03
CA ALA A 27 15.11 5.92 0.75
C ALA A 27 15.40 5.74 -0.76
N THR A 28 14.48 6.11 -1.63
CA THR A 28 14.69 6.01 -3.09
C THR A 28 15.66 7.07 -3.64
N PRO A 29 15.58 8.36 -3.29
CA PRO A 29 16.50 9.36 -3.82
C PRO A 29 17.89 9.34 -3.17
N ALA A 30 18.03 8.91 -1.93
CA ALA A 30 19.30 8.95 -1.20
C ALA A 30 20.47 8.21 -1.89
N PRO A 31 20.30 6.98 -2.41
CA PRO A 31 21.38 6.30 -3.15
C PRO A 31 21.84 7.04 -4.40
N PHE A 32 20.93 7.73 -5.11
CA PHE A 32 21.28 8.50 -6.31
C PHE A 32 22.07 9.78 -6.00
N ALA A 33 21.99 10.29 -4.77
CA ALA A 33 22.81 11.41 -4.32
C ALA A 33 24.23 10.98 -3.92
N ALA A 34 24.46 9.70 -3.58
CA ALA A 34 25.71 9.23 -3.00
C ALA A 34 26.48 8.26 -3.89
N LEU A 35 25.85 7.61 -4.88
CA LEU A 35 26.41 6.53 -5.67
C LEU A 35 26.31 6.81 -7.17
N SER A 36 27.02 6.04 -7.99
CA SER A 36 26.80 6.01 -9.43
C SER A 36 25.39 5.55 -9.75
N SER A 37 24.80 6.04 -10.84
CA SER A 37 23.41 5.68 -11.22
C SER A 37 23.18 4.16 -11.32
N GLY A 38 24.19 3.39 -11.74
CA GLY A 38 24.12 1.94 -11.82
C GLY A 38 24.05 1.27 -10.43
N ASP A 39 24.90 1.72 -9.51
CA ASP A 39 24.93 1.22 -8.13
C ASP A 39 23.67 1.63 -7.36
N ALA A 40 23.29 2.91 -7.47
CA ALA A 40 22.07 3.43 -6.89
C ALA A 40 20.85 2.62 -7.35
N GLY A 41 20.73 2.35 -8.65
CA GLY A 41 19.64 1.53 -9.20
C GLY A 41 19.60 0.10 -8.63
N ARG A 42 20.77 -0.52 -8.37
CA ARG A 42 20.83 -1.84 -7.72
C ARG A 42 20.36 -1.79 -6.27
N VAL A 43 20.79 -0.79 -5.51
CA VAL A 43 20.37 -0.59 -4.11
C VAL A 43 18.87 -0.35 -4.04
N VAL A 44 18.34 0.60 -4.81
CA VAL A 44 16.91 0.92 -4.86
C VAL A 44 16.09 -0.29 -5.31
N GLY A 45 16.55 -1.04 -6.31
CA GLY A 45 15.89 -2.26 -6.75
C GLY A 45 15.74 -3.29 -5.62
N ARG A 46 16.78 -3.46 -4.78
CA ARG A 46 16.73 -4.35 -3.60
C ARG A 46 15.74 -3.84 -2.54
N MET A 47 15.72 -2.54 -2.29
CA MET A 47 14.78 -1.91 -1.34
C MET A 47 13.32 -2.06 -1.80
N LEU A 48 13.06 -1.83 -3.08
CA LEU A 48 11.71 -2.01 -3.65
C LEU A 48 11.27 -3.48 -3.64
N ALA A 49 12.21 -4.44 -3.79
CA ALA A 49 11.91 -5.85 -3.60
C ALA A 49 11.41 -6.14 -2.18
N GLN A 50 12.14 -5.67 -1.17
CA GLN A 50 11.74 -5.83 0.23
C GLN A 50 10.39 -5.14 0.51
N ASP A 51 10.18 -3.92 -0.02
CA ASP A 51 8.90 -3.22 0.08
C ASP A 51 7.75 -4.02 -0.55
N ALA A 52 7.97 -4.65 -1.70
CA ALA A 52 6.94 -5.45 -2.35
C ALA A 52 6.52 -6.66 -1.50
N TYR A 53 7.46 -7.44 -0.99
CA TYR A 53 7.17 -8.60 -0.14
C TYR A 53 6.52 -8.17 1.18
N THR A 54 7.06 -7.16 1.85
CA THR A 54 6.48 -6.61 3.09
C THR A 54 5.08 -6.06 2.82
N GLY A 55 4.90 -5.34 1.72
CA GLY A 55 3.62 -4.78 1.31
C GLY A 55 2.55 -5.84 1.03
N LEU A 56 2.92 -7.00 0.44
CA LEU A 56 1.99 -8.12 0.27
C LEU A 56 1.54 -8.69 1.62
N VAL A 57 2.48 -8.91 2.55
CA VAL A 57 2.14 -9.41 3.89
C VAL A 57 1.21 -8.44 4.62
N LEU A 58 1.55 -7.14 4.64
CA LEU A 58 0.73 -6.12 5.28
C LEU A 58 -0.65 -5.99 4.63
N GLY A 59 -0.70 -6.04 3.29
CA GLY A 59 -1.95 -5.99 2.53
C GLY A 59 -2.87 -7.16 2.83
N VAL A 60 -2.34 -8.38 2.89
CA VAL A 60 -3.11 -9.59 3.24
C VAL A 60 -3.60 -9.52 4.69
N VAL A 61 -2.74 -9.12 5.63
CA VAL A 61 -3.13 -8.95 7.03
C VAL A 61 -4.27 -7.94 7.17
N LEU A 62 -4.14 -6.77 6.53
CA LEU A 62 -5.19 -5.75 6.53
C LEU A 62 -6.48 -6.24 5.88
N LEU A 63 -6.39 -6.95 4.75
CA LEU A 63 -7.55 -7.53 4.09
C LEU A 63 -8.32 -8.48 5.02
N VAL A 64 -7.61 -9.35 5.74
CA VAL A 64 -8.21 -10.27 6.71
C VAL A 64 -8.88 -9.51 7.86
N LEU A 65 -8.20 -8.48 8.39
CA LEU A 65 -8.74 -7.65 9.48
C LEU A 65 -9.98 -6.85 9.04
N GLU A 66 -9.94 -6.25 7.85
CA GLU A 66 -11.07 -5.51 7.28
C GLU A 66 -12.25 -6.43 6.98
N ARG A 67 -11.99 -7.64 6.44
CA ARG A 67 -13.03 -8.64 6.21
C ARG A 67 -13.68 -9.09 7.51
N ALA A 68 -12.89 -9.35 8.56
CA ALA A 68 -13.42 -9.72 9.87
C ALA A 68 -14.27 -8.60 10.49
N ALA A 69 -13.86 -7.33 10.32
CA ALA A 69 -14.63 -6.17 10.78
C ALA A 69 -15.93 -5.99 9.98
N ALA A 70 -15.90 -6.15 8.66
CA ALA A 70 -17.07 -6.04 7.80
C ALA A 70 -18.11 -7.14 8.13
N ARG A 71 -17.67 -8.39 8.36
CA ARG A 71 -18.57 -9.48 8.79
C ARG A 71 -19.27 -9.16 10.10
N ARG A 72 -18.53 -8.75 11.14
CA ARG A 72 -19.13 -8.35 12.43
C ARG A 72 -20.13 -7.19 12.28
N GLY A 73 -19.82 -6.23 11.38
CA GLY A 73 -20.74 -5.15 11.06
C GLY A 73 -22.04 -5.65 10.42
N ALA A 74 -21.93 -6.54 9.44
CA ALA A 74 -23.09 -7.12 8.75
C ALA A 74 -23.96 -7.98 9.68
N GLU A 75 -23.34 -8.79 10.54
CA GLU A 75 -24.05 -9.59 11.56
C GLU A 75 -24.79 -8.72 12.57
N ALA A 76 -24.30 -7.51 12.85
CA ALA A 76 -24.95 -6.51 13.70
C ALA A 76 -25.95 -5.61 12.94
N GLY A 77 -26.31 -5.95 11.68
CA GLY A 77 -27.23 -5.18 10.83
C GLY A 77 -26.67 -3.82 10.37
N ARG A 78 -25.36 -3.62 10.49
CA ARG A 78 -24.68 -2.36 10.15
C ARG A 78 -23.78 -2.56 8.92
N GLY A 79 -24.30 -2.21 7.74
CA GLY A 79 -23.52 -2.21 6.50
C GLY A 79 -23.48 -3.52 5.74
N ASN A 80 -22.61 -3.57 4.74
CA ASN A 80 -22.46 -4.70 3.81
C ASN A 80 -21.19 -5.50 4.13
N GLN A 81 -21.14 -6.76 3.70
CA GLN A 81 -19.94 -7.63 3.85
C GLN A 81 -18.72 -7.11 3.03
N PHE A 82 -18.96 -6.24 2.05
CA PHE A 82 -17.92 -5.57 1.26
C PHE A 82 -17.72 -4.14 1.79
N SER A 83 -16.59 -3.92 2.45
CA SER A 83 -16.24 -2.59 2.98
C SER A 83 -15.27 -1.86 2.06
N ALA A 84 -15.28 -0.52 2.11
CA ALA A 84 -14.30 0.31 1.42
C ALA A 84 -12.86 -0.05 1.84
N GLY A 85 -12.65 -0.41 3.10
CA GLY A 85 -11.35 -0.87 3.59
C GLY A 85 -10.85 -2.13 2.88
N MET A 86 -11.74 -3.11 2.63
CA MET A 86 -11.39 -4.31 1.86
C MET A 86 -10.99 -3.97 0.43
N MET A 87 -11.72 -3.08 -0.24
CA MET A 87 -11.41 -2.68 -1.62
C MET A 87 -10.07 -1.95 -1.71
N LEU A 88 -9.76 -1.09 -0.75
CA LEU A 88 -8.47 -0.39 -0.69
C LEU A 88 -7.30 -1.34 -0.39
N ALA A 89 -7.48 -2.31 0.50
CA ALA A 89 -6.47 -3.34 0.77
C ALA A 89 -6.21 -4.20 -0.47
N LEU A 90 -7.25 -4.64 -1.18
CA LEU A 90 -7.14 -5.36 -2.46
C LEU A 90 -6.46 -4.49 -3.53
N GLY A 91 -6.81 -3.21 -3.61
CA GLY A 91 -6.16 -2.27 -4.52
C GLY A 91 -4.66 -2.13 -4.26
N ALA A 92 -4.25 -2.03 -2.99
CA ALA A 92 -2.84 -1.97 -2.60
C ALA A 92 -2.09 -3.27 -2.94
N ILE A 93 -2.70 -4.45 -2.71
CA ILE A 93 -2.15 -5.76 -3.13
C ILE A 93 -2.01 -5.82 -4.65
N PHE A 94 -3.06 -5.46 -5.38
CA PHE A 94 -3.05 -5.45 -6.85
C PHE A 94 -1.94 -4.55 -7.39
N CYS A 95 -1.82 -3.31 -6.89
CA CYS A 95 -0.75 -2.38 -7.29
C CYS A 95 0.64 -2.96 -7.00
N THR A 96 0.81 -3.67 -5.88
CA THR A 96 2.09 -4.32 -5.55
C THR A 96 2.38 -5.46 -6.51
N VAL A 97 1.41 -6.32 -6.79
CA VAL A 97 1.58 -7.46 -7.71
C VAL A 97 1.91 -6.97 -9.12
N VAL A 98 1.13 -6.07 -9.67
CA VAL A 98 1.37 -5.57 -11.03
C VAL A 98 2.63 -4.73 -11.09
N GLY A 99 2.78 -3.74 -10.21
CA GLY A 99 3.89 -2.80 -10.23
C GLY A 99 5.26 -3.44 -10.01
N TYR A 100 5.32 -4.49 -9.19
CA TYR A 100 6.59 -5.17 -8.90
C TYR A 100 6.72 -6.50 -9.66
N PHE A 101 5.80 -7.45 -9.50
CA PHE A 101 6.00 -8.81 -10.02
C PHE A 101 5.73 -8.95 -11.51
N VAL A 102 4.99 -8.01 -12.13
CA VAL A 102 4.77 -7.99 -13.59
C VAL A 102 5.73 -7.01 -14.27
N VAL A 103 5.80 -5.77 -13.80
CA VAL A 103 6.55 -4.73 -14.50
C VAL A 103 8.06 -4.87 -14.30
N GLN A 104 8.55 -5.33 -13.15
CA GLN A 104 9.99 -5.48 -12.88
C GLN A 104 10.70 -6.47 -13.84
N PRO A 105 10.18 -7.68 -14.09
CA PRO A 105 10.79 -8.57 -15.09
C PRO A 105 10.82 -7.95 -16.48
N MET A 106 9.77 -7.22 -16.88
CA MET A 106 9.74 -6.52 -18.17
C MET A 106 10.80 -5.43 -18.26
N MET A 107 11.06 -4.69 -17.16
CA MET A 107 12.15 -3.71 -17.10
C MET A 107 13.52 -4.37 -17.22
N ALA A 108 13.73 -5.54 -16.63
CA ALA A 108 14.98 -6.29 -16.76
C ALA A 108 15.23 -6.70 -18.22
N THR A 109 14.19 -7.20 -18.90
CA THR A 109 14.24 -7.53 -20.35
C THR A 109 14.51 -6.30 -21.19
N ALA A 110 13.88 -5.17 -20.91
CA ALA A 110 14.11 -3.91 -21.65
C ALA A 110 15.55 -3.38 -21.48
N ARG A 111 16.18 -3.61 -20.32
CA ARG A 111 17.61 -3.25 -20.11
C ARG A 111 18.57 -4.13 -20.86
N SER A 112 18.27 -5.41 -21.08
CA SER A 112 19.12 -6.34 -21.83
C SER A 112 19.04 -6.17 -23.33
N GLY A 113 18.19 -5.28 -23.84
CA GLY A 113 17.99 -5.05 -25.29
C GLY A 113 17.27 -6.21 -26.00
N GLN A 114 16.72 -7.17 -25.28
CA GLN A 114 16.00 -8.32 -25.83
C GLN A 114 14.53 -7.94 -26.03
N GLY A 115 14.17 -7.43 -27.23
CA GLY A 115 12.82 -7.40 -27.79
C GLY A 115 11.68 -6.99 -26.85
N ALA A 116 11.88 -6.01 -25.97
CA ALA A 116 10.82 -5.55 -25.09
C ALA A 116 9.75 -4.75 -25.87
N LEU A 117 8.47 -5.06 -25.63
CA LEU A 117 7.33 -4.35 -26.24
C LEU A 117 7.28 -2.86 -25.85
N LEU A 118 7.84 -2.50 -24.69
CA LEU A 118 7.90 -1.14 -24.15
C LEU A 118 9.33 -0.80 -23.75
N GLY A 119 9.73 0.45 -23.94
CA GLY A 119 11.02 0.95 -23.52
C GLY A 119 11.15 1.02 -21.99
N PHE A 120 12.40 0.97 -21.49
CA PHE A 120 12.68 1.03 -20.04
C PHE A 120 12.05 2.24 -19.34
N ALA A 121 12.09 3.43 -19.97
CA ALA A 121 11.51 4.66 -19.40
C ALA A 121 9.98 4.56 -19.21
N GLN A 122 9.28 3.94 -20.17
CA GLN A 122 7.83 3.73 -20.09
C GLN A 122 7.48 2.73 -18.99
N LEU A 123 8.19 1.62 -18.90
CA LEU A 123 7.99 0.62 -17.83
C LEU A 123 8.29 1.19 -16.45
N HIS A 124 9.32 2.03 -16.35
CA HIS A 124 9.65 2.72 -15.10
C HIS A 124 8.53 3.69 -14.68
N ALA A 125 7.97 4.46 -15.61
CA ALA A 125 6.84 5.34 -15.35
C ALA A 125 5.60 4.54 -14.91
N ILE A 126 5.30 3.42 -15.56
CA ILE A 126 4.18 2.52 -15.20
C ILE A 126 4.38 1.95 -13.78
N SER A 127 5.58 1.45 -13.46
CA SER A 127 5.89 0.97 -12.11
C SER A 127 5.73 2.07 -11.06
N GLY A 128 6.19 3.28 -11.36
CA GLY A 128 6.03 4.45 -10.50
C GLY A 128 4.56 4.81 -10.27
N LEU A 129 3.73 4.75 -11.32
CA LEU A 129 2.29 4.99 -11.22
C LEU A 129 1.62 3.98 -10.28
N PHE A 130 1.90 2.67 -10.43
CA PHE A 130 1.38 1.65 -9.51
C PHE A 130 1.85 1.86 -8.08
N PHE A 131 3.09 2.30 -7.88
CA PHE A 131 3.60 2.63 -6.56
C PHE A 131 2.86 3.82 -5.92
N LEU A 132 2.58 4.88 -6.69
CA LEU A 132 1.79 6.03 -6.24
C LEU A 132 0.33 5.65 -5.94
N LEU A 133 -0.30 4.82 -6.78
CA LEU A 133 -1.64 4.31 -6.53
C LEU A 133 -1.69 3.46 -5.25
N LYS A 134 -0.66 2.63 -5.00
CA LYS A 134 -0.52 1.88 -3.73
C LYS A 134 -0.48 2.85 -2.53
N ILE A 135 0.35 3.89 -2.60
CA ILE A 135 0.41 4.92 -1.56
C ILE A 135 -0.98 5.53 -1.33
N GLY A 136 -1.68 5.91 -2.40
CA GLY A 136 -3.04 6.47 -2.32
C GLY A 136 -4.03 5.53 -1.62
N CYS A 137 -4.04 4.25 -1.97
CA CYS A 137 -4.87 3.23 -1.32
C CYS A 137 -4.57 3.12 0.19
N VAL A 138 -3.29 3.08 0.56
CA VAL A 138 -2.88 2.93 1.96
C VAL A 138 -3.16 4.20 2.78
N LEU A 139 -2.96 5.39 2.21
CA LEU A 139 -3.34 6.66 2.85
C LEU A 139 -4.86 6.75 3.05
N ALA A 140 -5.65 6.32 2.08
CA ALA A 140 -7.10 6.26 2.22
C ALA A 140 -7.52 5.27 3.32
N LEU A 141 -6.87 4.09 3.42
CA LEU A 141 -7.06 3.15 4.52
C LEU A 141 -6.72 3.78 5.88
N ALA A 142 -5.61 4.49 5.98
CA ALA A 142 -5.22 5.20 7.20
C ALA A 142 -6.24 6.28 7.58
N GLY A 143 -6.78 7.02 6.59
CA GLY A 143 -7.85 7.99 6.79
C GLY A 143 -9.14 7.34 7.31
N LEU A 144 -9.54 6.18 6.78
CA LEU A 144 -10.69 5.42 7.28
C LEU A 144 -10.46 4.93 8.72
N ALA A 145 -9.24 4.46 9.03
CA ALA A 145 -8.89 4.02 10.37
C ALA A 145 -8.97 5.16 11.41
N VAL A 146 -8.47 6.35 11.07
CA VAL A 146 -8.57 7.53 11.93
C VAL A 146 -10.03 7.91 12.19
N ARG A 147 -10.87 7.92 11.14
CA ARG A 147 -12.31 8.22 11.28
C ARG A 147 -13.03 7.20 12.16
N ALA A 148 -12.71 5.92 12.02
CA ALA A 148 -13.29 4.84 12.83
C ALA A 148 -12.87 4.90 14.30
N GLY A 149 -11.70 5.47 14.62
CA GLY A 149 -11.19 5.64 15.98
C GLY A 149 -11.73 6.87 16.72
N GLN A 150 -12.46 7.77 16.03
CA GLN A 150 -13.01 8.97 16.67
C GLN A 150 -14.23 8.61 17.54
N PRO A 151 -14.30 9.11 18.79
CA PRO A 151 -15.48 8.93 19.62
C PRO A 151 -16.69 9.62 18.98
N VAL A 152 -17.84 8.94 18.96
CA VAL A 152 -19.11 9.52 18.52
C VAL A 152 -19.41 10.73 19.40
N ARG A 153 -19.43 11.94 18.82
CA ARG A 153 -19.87 13.14 19.53
C ARG A 153 -21.32 12.95 19.97
N PRO A 154 -21.64 13.08 21.27
CA PRO A 154 -23.03 13.10 21.70
C PRO A 154 -23.75 14.27 21.01
N VAL A 155 -24.88 13.99 20.37
CA VAL A 155 -25.76 15.04 19.87
C VAL A 155 -26.32 15.79 21.11
N ALA A 156 -25.99 17.09 21.21
CA ALA A 156 -26.54 17.91 22.27
C ALA A 156 -28.07 17.87 22.16
N PRO A 157 -28.82 17.64 23.26
CA PRO A 157 -30.29 17.71 23.24
C PRO A 157 -30.70 19.10 22.81
N SER A 158 -31.52 19.18 21.78
CA SER A 158 -32.16 20.44 21.36
C SER A 158 -33.05 20.92 22.49
N SER A 159 -32.66 22.02 23.13
CA SER A 159 -33.43 22.77 24.10
C SER A 159 -34.64 23.46 23.44
#